data_9953e76855c777b3350293d79099797f
#
_entry.id   9953e76855c777b3350293d79099797f
#
_cell.length_a   1.000
_cell.length_b   1.000
_cell.length_c   1.000
_cell.angle_alpha   90.00
_cell.angle_beta   90.00
_cell.angle_gamma   90.00
#
_symmetry.space_group_name_H-M   'P 1'
#
loop_
_entity.id
_entity.type
_entity.pdbx_description
1 polymer ?
#
loop_
_entity_poly.entity_id
_entity_poly.type
_entity_poly.pdbx_seq_one_letter_code
_entity_poly.pdbx_strand_id
1 'polypeptide(L)'
;MTILYLTFGDKTEFHVQAYLSMLSFRRQMTHDDRIVMVTTAPQLYRHMEQWAEVISIDDRQIEAWQGAHHFFWRAKIKAIEHVSRLYPEDDILYLDCDTILYGDINMLKQPLAEGSGLMDENEGHPSGMKTKTLRMWRTIAGRTYDGITLGMQHNMYRAGVVGIPHKKATEVLNTALALCDGMLTDGAERIVIEQYSLSVALYERAGLKETYPVIAHYWASKDYWIQAGLELMARVLLTGATPEEEMRMYEALDLSQLPIYVYKSNTARRLKTLVGRMFKDRDVRYIQKRT
;
A
#
# COMPACT_ATOMS: atom_id res chain seq x y z
N MET A 1 1.21 8.83 15.95
CA MET A 1 1.49 7.88 14.83
C MET A 1 1.24 8.57 13.50
N THR A 2 2.12 8.38 12.51
CA THR A 2 1.95 8.88 11.15
C THR A 2 1.47 7.78 10.22
N ILE A 3 0.32 7.97 9.60
CA ILE A 3 -0.28 7.08 8.59
C ILE A 3 0.17 7.59 7.23
N LEU A 4 0.92 6.78 6.50
CA LEU A 4 1.59 7.15 5.26
C LEU A 4 0.99 6.44 4.05
N TYR A 5 0.68 7.22 3.02
CA TYR A 5 0.33 6.74 1.69
C TYR A 5 1.33 7.24 0.65
N LEU A 6 1.54 6.44 -0.38
CA LEU A 6 2.33 6.82 -1.56
C LEU A 6 1.51 6.60 -2.82
N THR A 7 1.34 7.67 -3.62
CA THR A 7 0.70 7.58 -4.94
C THR A 7 1.53 8.27 -6.01
N PHE A 8 1.39 7.81 -7.25
CA PHE A 8 2.07 8.39 -8.40
C PHE A 8 1.18 8.28 -9.64
N GLY A 9 1.37 9.27 -10.53
CA GLY A 9 0.53 9.42 -11.72
C GLY A 9 -0.85 9.97 -11.41
N ASP A 10 -1.70 10.00 -12.42
CA ASP A 10 -3.00 10.67 -12.43
C ASP A 10 -4.19 9.70 -12.53
N LYS A 11 -3.95 8.39 -12.40
CA LYS A 11 -5.03 7.39 -12.47
C LYS A 11 -5.97 7.53 -11.29
N THR A 12 -7.15 8.06 -11.55
CA THR A 12 -8.21 8.37 -10.57
C THR A 12 -8.50 7.21 -9.63
N GLU A 13 -8.44 5.97 -10.12
CA GLU A 13 -8.75 4.76 -9.35
C GLU A 13 -7.85 4.61 -8.11
N PHE A 14 -6.57 4.93 -8.22
CA PHE A 14 -5.65 4.85 -7.09
C PHE A 14 -5.96 5.91 -6.04
N HIS A 15 -6.28 7.12 -6.48
CA HIS A 15 -6.60 8.25 -5.58
C HIS A 15 -7.94 8.04 -4.86
N VAL A 16 -8.93 7.45 -5.54
CA VAL A 16 -10.22 7.07 -4.93
C VAL A 16 -10.04 5.99 -3.87
N GLN A 17 -9.20 4.99 -4.13
CA GLN A 17 -8.88 3.96 -3.14
C GLN A 17 -8.17 4.57 -1.92
N ALA A 18 -7.15 5.42 -2.16
CA ALA A 18 -6.47 6.15 -1.08
C ALA A 18 -7.45 6.96 -0.24
N TYR A 19 -8.38 7.68 -0.88
CA TYR A 19 -9.41 8.46 -0.20
C TYR A 19 -10.25 7.62 0.75
N LEU A 20 -10.80 6.48 0.30
CA LEU A 20 -11.56 5.57 1.16
C LEU A 20 -10.72 5.03 2.32
N SER A 21 -9.49 4.63 2.03
CA SER A 21 -8.57 4.15 3.05
C SER A 21 -8.31 5.23 4.11
N MET A 22 -7.96 6.45 3.68
CA MET A 22 -7.71 7.58 4.58
C MET A 22 -8.92 7.89 5.48
N LEU A 23 -10.15 7.88 4.95
CA LEU A 23 -11.37 8.08 5.75
C LEU A 23 -11.55 6.98 6.78
N SER A 24 -11.22 5.72 6.45
CA SER A 24 -11.33 4.61 7.40
C SER A 24 -10.45 4.79 8.64
N PHE A 25 -9.26 5.34 8.46
CA PHE A 25 -8.35 5.67 9.56
C PHE A 25 -8.78 6.93 10.29
N ARG A 26 -9.11 8.01 9.56
CA ARG A 26 -9.54 9.29 10.13
C ARG A 26 -10.65 9.14 11.15
N ARG A 27 -11.59 8.20 10.94
CA ARG A 27 -12.69 7.90 11.87
C ARG A 27 -12.22 7.55 13.29
N GLN A 28 -11.01 6.98 13.44
CA GLN A 28 -10.50 6.49 14.74
C GLN A 28 -9.23 7.24 15.19
N MET A 29 -8.77 8.23 14.43
CA MET A 29 -7.59 9.02 14.77
C MET A 29 -7.86 9.96 15.95
N THR A 30 -6.80 10.22 16.69
CA THR A 30 -6.75 11.24 17.75
C THR A 30 -5.96 12.46 17.24
N HIS A 31 -5.88 13.53 18.04
CA HIS A 31 -5.09 14.73 17.68
C HIS A 31 -3.57 14.48 17.54
N ASP A 32 -3.07 13.37 18.12
CA ASP A 32 -1.67 12.98 18.02
C ASP A 32 -1.36 12.17 16.76
N ASP A 33 -2.39 11.83 15.98
CA ASP A 33 -2.23 11.08 14.73
C ASP A 33 -2.28 12.03 13.54
N ARG A 34 -1.55 11.69 12.48
CA ARG A 34 -1.59 12.42 11.21
C ARG A 34 -1.70 11.47 10.04
N ILE A 35 -2.27 11.96 8.94
CA ILE A 35 -2.22 11.31 7.64
C ILE A 35 -1.27 12.10 6.76
N VAL A 36 -0.33 11.41 6.14
CA VAL A 36 0.63 11.97 5.19
C VAL A 36 0.44 11.27 3.84
N MET A 37 0.16 12.06 2.81
CA MET A 37 0.10 11.60 1.43
C MET A 37 1.34 12.07 0.67
N VAL A 38 2.22 11.18 0.31
CA VAL A 38 3.35 11.45 -0.60
C VAL A 38 2.89 11.16 -2.03
N THR A 39 2.95 12.14 -2.92
CA THR A 39 2.35 12.01 -4.25
C THR A 39 3.03 12.83 -5.33
N THR A 40 2.98 12.36 -6.58
CA THR A 40 3.35 13.14 -7.78
C THR A 40 2.16 13.93 -8.34
N ALA A 41 0.95 13.77 -7.78
CA ALA A 41 -0.26 14.44 -8.22
C ALA A 41 -0.97 15.19 -7.06
N PRO A 42 -0.33 16.17 -6.40
CA PRO A 42 -0.85 16.83 -5.21
C PRO A 42 -2.20 17.53 -5.46
N GLN A 43 -2.45 17.99 -6.69
CA GLN A 43 -3.70 18.64 -7.07
C GLN A 43 -4.95 17.75 -6.86
N LEU A 44 -4.79 16.44 -6.80
CA LEU A 44 -5.91 15.50 -6.57
C LEU A 44 -6.30 15.38 -5.09
N TYR A 45 -5.50 15.98 -4.19
CA TYR A 45 -5.73 15.91 -2.75
C TYR A 45 -6.10 17.24 -2.10
N ARG A 46 -6.31 18.31 -2.88
CA ARG A 46 -6.61 19.66 -2.36
C ARG A 46 -7.76 19.71 -1.36
N HIS A 47 -8.82 18.94 -1.58
CA HIS A 47 -9.97 18.91 -0.67
C HIS A 47 -9.66 18.18 0.64
N MET A 48 -8.58 17.39 0.70
CA MET A 48 -8.13 16.67 1.90
C MET A 48 -7.09 17.45 2.71
N GLU A 49 -6.50 18.53 2.17
CA GLU A 49 -5.45 19.33 2.84
C GLU A 49 -5.89 19.90 4.19
N GLN A 50 -7.19 20.02 4.44
CA GLN A 50 -7.73 20.44 5.73
C GLN A 50 -7.57 19.40 6.85
N TRP A 51 -7.29 18.12 6.52
CA TRP A 51 -7.15 17.03 7.49
C TRP A 51 -6.06 16.02 7.16
N ALA A 52 -5.37 16.18 6.06
CA ALA A 52 -4.22 15.36 5.67
C ALA A 52 -3.09 16.26 5.14
N GLU A 53 -1.87 15.91 5.46
CA GLU A 53 -0.69 16.58 4.92
C GLU A 53 -0.33 15.98 3.56
N VAL A 54 -0.12 16.84 2.57
CA VAL A 54 0.22 16.42 1.19
C VAL A 54 1.66 16.84 0.89
N ILE A 55 2.53 15.85 0.74
CA ILE A 55 3.94 16.04 0.36
C ILE A 55 4.06 15.78 -1.14
N SER A 56 4.34 16.86 -1.88
CA SER A 56 4.57 16.76 -3.32
C SER A 56 5.99 16.28 -3.60
N ILE A 57 6.09 15.26 -4.46
CA ILE A 57 7.35 14.79 -5.03
C ILE A 57 7.24 14.81 -6.55
N ASP A 58 8.36 14.84 -7.25
CA ASP A 58 8.41 14.79 -8.70
C ASP A 58 8.88 13.41 -9.22
N ASP A 59 8.80 13.24 -10.55
CA ASP A 59 9.23 11.99 -11.18
C ASP A 59 10.74 11.73 -10.99
N ARG A 60 11.55 12.78 -10.86
CA ARG A 60 13.00 12.67 -10.58
C ARG A 60 13.24 12.07 -9.19
N GLN A 61 12.41 12.47 -8.22
CA GLN A 61 12.50 11.90 -6.87
C GLN A 61 12.10 10.42 -6.88
N ILE A 62 11.05 10.04 -7.62
CA ILE A 62 10.66 8.62 -7.80
C ILE A 62 11.80 7.85 -8.47
N GLU A 63 12.39 8.38 -9.52
CA GLU A 63 13.52 7.75 -10.22
C GLU A 63 14.72 7.56 -9.28
N ALA A 64 15.09 8.58 -8.50
CA ALA A 64 16.17 8.48 -7.51
C ALA A 64 15.86 7.41 -6.45
N TRP A 65 14.61 7.27 -6.03
CA TRP A 65 14.20 6.26 -5.06
C TRP A 65 14.24 4.82 -5.60
N GLN A 66 14.16 4.63 -6.92
CA GLN A 66 14.33 3.33 -7.57
C GLN A 66 15.77 2.79 -7.48
N GLY A 67 16.75 3.66 -7.20
CA GLY A 67 18.15 3.31 -7.02
C GLY A 67 18.85 2.83 -8.28
N ALA A 68 20.07 2.31 -8.14
CA ALA A 68 20.92 1.90 -9.24
C ALA A 68 20.32 0.80 -10.13
N HIS A 69 19.38 0.03 -9.58
CA HIS A 69 18.72 -1.07 -10.30
C HIS A 69 17.42 -0.64 -11.00
N HIS A 70 17.00 0.63 -10.91
CA HIS A 70 15.72 1.13 -11.42
C HIS A 70 14.56 0.21 -10.99
N PHE A 71 14.53 -0.18 -9.71
CA PHE A 71 13.50 -1.04 -9.16
C PHE A 71 12.36 -0.21 -8.56
N PHE A 72 11.26 -0.15 -9.28
CA PHE A 72 10.13 0.73 -8.96
C PHE A 72 9.64 0.61 -7.50
N TRP A 73 9.47 -0.62 -7.00
CA TRP A 73 8.94 -0.85 -5.66
C TRP A 73 9.89 -0.45 -4.52
N ARG A 74 11.21 -0.25 -4.82
CA ARG A 74 12.15 0.31 -3.87
C ARG A 74 11.72 1.70 -3.38
N ALA A 75 10.95 2.44 -4.19
CA ALA A 75 10.40 3.74 -3.84
C ALA A 75 9.47 3.67 -2.60
N LYS A 76 8.81 2.54 -2.34
CA LYS A 76 8.02 2.33 -1.12
C LYS A 76 8.92 2.44 0.12
N ILE A 77 10.02 1.71 0.18
CA ILE A 77 10.97 1.75 1.31
C ILE A 77 11.51 3.17 1.49
N LYS A 78 11.83 3.85 0.39
CA LYS A 78 12.35 5.23 0.41
C LYS A 78 11.30 6.27 0.84
N ALA A 79 10.02 6.08 0.50
CA ALA A 79 8.95 6.94 0.98
C ALA A 79 8.77 6.80 2.51
N ILE A 80 8.80 5.56 3.02
CA ILE A 80 8.76 5.30 4.46
C ILE A 80 9.97 5.96 5.15
N GLU A 81 11.18 5.79 4.60
CA GLU A 81 12.39 6.43 5.13
C GLU A 81 12.29 7.96 5.09
N HIS A 82 11.78 8.52 4.03
CA HIS A 82 11.62 9.98 3.90
C HIS A 82 10.71 10.53 4.98
N VAL A 83 9.55 9.92 5.19
CA VAL A 83 8.56 10.37 6.17
C VAL A 83 9.02 10.08 7.61
N SER A 84 9.72 8.96 7.87
CA SER A 84 10.28 8.69 9.20
C SER A 84 11.36 9.71 9.62
N ARG A 85 12.05 10.32 8.66
CA ARG A 85 13.01 11.42 8.94
C ARG A 85 12.32 12.75 9.20
N LEU A 86 11.16 12.99 8.60
CA LEU A 86 10.36 14.20 8.86
C LEU A 86 9.68 14.13 10.24
N TYR A 87 9.30 12.92 10.66
CA TYR A 87 8.61 12.68 11.95
C TYR A 87 9.37 11.64 12.78
N PRO A 88 10.55 11.96 13.31
CA PRO A 88 11.46 10.98 13.93
C PRO A 88 10.91 10.37 15.23
N GLU A 89 9.93 11.01 15.87
CA GLU A 89 9.30 10.53 17.10
C GLU A 89 8.00 9.75 16.83
N ASP A 90 7.56 9.68 15.57
CA ASP A 90 6.32 9.01 15.21
C ASP A 90 6.58 7.58 14.71
N ASP A 91 5.80 6.64 15.20
CA ASP A 91 5.67 5.34 14.53
C ASP A 91 5.02 5.56 13.15
N ILE A 92 5.56 4.93 12.12
CA ILE A 92 5.06 5.05 10.75
C ILE A 92 4.22 3.83 10.40
N LEU A 93 2.99 4.05 9.96
CA LEU A 93 2.13 3.03 9.37
C LEU A 93 1.93 3.33 7.88
N TYR A 94 2.74 2.69 7.02
CA TYR A 94 2.56 2.75 5.58
C TYR A 94 1.42 1.84 5.13
N LEU A 95 0.63 2.35 4.19
CA LEU A 95 -0.53 1.66 3.63
C LEU A 95 -0.55 1.75 2.10
N ASP A 96 -0.77 0.62 1.44
CA ASP A 96 -1.20 0.63 0.05
C ASP A 96 -2.63 1.20 -0.03
N CYS A 97 -2.96 1.84 -1.14
CA CYS A 97 -4.26 2.54 -1.29
C CYS A 97 -5.48 1.62 -1.18
N ASP A 98 -5.32 0.35 -1.47
CA ASP A 98 -6.37 -0.68 -1.45
C ASP A 98 -6.51 -1.39 -0.09
N THR A 99 -6.36 -0.64 1.00
CA THR A 99 -6.53 -1.09 2.38
C THR A 99 -7.69 -0.37 3.06
N ILE A 100 -8.32 -1.01 4.04
CA ILE A 100 -9.39 -0.42 4.88
C ILE A 100 -9.19 -0.84 6.33
N LEU A 101 -9.16 0.13 7.23
CA LEU A 101 -9.25 -0.12 8.67
C LEU A 101 -10.70 -0.46 9.04
N TYR A 102 -10.93 -1.67 9.52
CA TYR A 102 -12.25 -2.10 10.00
C TYR A 102 -12.25 -2.54 11.47
N GLY A 103 -11.09 -2.87 12.02
CA GLY A 103 -10.89 -3.17 13.43
C GLY A 103 -10.54 -1.93 14.26
N ASP A 104 -10.09 -2.15 15.50
CA ASP A 104 -9.64 -1.08 16.41
C ASP A 104 -8.20 -0.64 16.07
N ILE A 105 -8.00 0.65 15.84
CA ILE A 105 -6.67 1.24 15.54
C ILE A 105 -5.67 1.02 16.67
N ASN A 106 -6.13 0.86 17.92
CA ASN A 106 -5.25 0.62 19.06
C ASN A 106 -4.53 -0.73 18.96
N MET A 107 -5.10 -1.70 18.26
CA MET A 107 -4.44 -2.98 17.96
C MET A 107 -3.20 -2.82 17.05
N LEU A 108 -3.06 -1.69 16.38
CA LEU A 108 -1.89 -1.32 15.57
C LEU A 108 -0.92 -0.44 16.37
N LYS A 109 -1.46 0.55 17.10
CA LYS A 109 -0.67 1.50 17.88
C LYS A 109 0.09 0.84 19.02
N GLN A 110 -0.54 -0.06 19.76
CA GLN A 110 0.08 -0.71 20.92
C GLN A 110 1.34 -1.51 20.52
N PRO A 111 1.31 -2.43 19.54
CA PRO A 111 2.52 -3.15 19.14
C PRO A 111 3.64 -2.23 18.64
N LEU A 112 3.33 -1.18 17.90
CA LEU A 112 4.33 -0.20 17.43
C LEU A 112 4.98 0.53 18.61
N ALA A 113 4.20 1.01 19.56
CA ALA A 113 4.71 1.67 20.78
C ALA A 113 5.59 0.72 21.63
N GLU A 114 5.30 -0.58 21.61
CA GLU A 114 6.10 -1.63 22.24
C GLU A 114 7.38 -1.96 21.44
N GLY A 115 7.56 -1.38 20.26
CA GLY A 115 8.73 -1.57 19.39
C GLY A 115 8.63 -2.74 18.42
N SER A 116 7.45 -3.35 18.26
CA SER A 116 7.19 -4.39 17.25
C SER A 116 6.86 -3.79 15.89
N GLY A 117 7.40 -4.36 14.82
CA GLY A 117 7.00 -4.06 13.45
C GLY A 117 5.67 -4.72 13.08
N LEU A 118 5.00 -4.16 12.06
CA LEU A 118 3.74 -4.70 11.55
C LEU A 118 3.83 -4.96 10.05
N MET A 119 3.22 -6.05 9.59
CA MET A 119 2.90 -6.27 8.18
C MET A 119 1.50 -6.90 8.04
N ASP A 120 0.98 -6.95 6.81
CA ASP A 120 -0.40 -7.38 6.53
C ASP A 120 -0.62 -8.85 6.96
N GLU A 121 -0.31 -9.82 6.13
CA GLU A 121 -0.57 -11.25 6.36
C GLU A 121 0.67 -12.08 6.01
N ASN A 122 0.93 -13.10 6.82
CA ASN A 122 2.00 -14.06 6.56
C ASN A 122 1.64 -14.97 5.36
N GLU A 123 2.38 -14.86 4.27
CA GLU A 123 2.21 -15.70 3.09
C GLU A 123 3.02 -17.01 3.15
N GLY A 124 3.76 -17.23 4.22
CA GLY A 124 4.63 -18.37 4.40
C GLY A 124 6.03 -18.18 3.80
N HIS A 125 6.81 -19.25 3.81
CA HIS A 125 8.19 -19.20 3.33
C HIS A 125 8.27 -19.24 1.79
N PRO A 126 9.14 -18.43 1.15
CA PRO A 126 9.27 -18.36 -0.31
C PRO A 126 9.57 -19.69 -0.99
N SER A 127 10.22 -20.65 -0.31
CA SER A 127 10.50 -21.98 -0.87
C SER A 127 9.26 -22.82 -1.15
N GLY A 128 8.15 -22.57 -0.43
CA GLY A 128 6.87 -23.23 -0.63
C GLY A 128 5.98 -22.57 -1.68
N MET A 129 6.38 -21.41 -2.18
CA MET A 129 5.60 -20.65 -3.16
C MET A 129 5.87 -21.12 -4.60
N LYS A 130 4.94 -20.74 -5.50
CA LYS A 130 5.05 -21.17 -6.91
C LYS A 130 5.75 -20.11 -7.75
N THR A 131 6.34 -20.57 -8.87
CA THR A 131 6.81 -19.77 -10.00
C THR A 131 7.90 -18.75 -9.67
N LYS A 132 7.61 -17.45 -9.81
CA LYS A 132 8.61 -16.39 -9.74
C LYS A 132 9.19 -16.21 -8.33
N THR A 133 8.37 -16.29 -7.29
CA THR A 133 8.82 -16.18 -5.90
C THR A 133 9.77 -17.31 -5.53
N LEU A 134 9.47 -18.55 -5.96
CA LEU A 134 10.40 -19.67 -5.78
C LEU A 134 11.72 -19.46 -6.54
N ARG A 135 11.69 -18.87 -7.75
CA ARG A 135 12.92 -18.53 -8.50
C ARG A 135 13.75 -17.47 -7.76
N MET A 136 13.07 -16.42 -7.25
CA MET A 136 13.71 -15.42 -6.38
C MET A 136 14.43 -16.11 -5.22
N TRP A 137 13.73 -16.96 -4.47
CA TRP A 137 14.30 -17.68 -3.33
C TRP A 137 15.52 -18.52 -3.71
N ARG A 138 15.45 -19.28 -4.79
CA ARG A 138 16.58 -20.10 -5.27
C ARG A 138 17.85 -19.29 -5.56
N THR A 139 17.70 -18.03 -5.92
CA THR A 139 18.83 -17.13 -6.16
C THR A 139 19.45 -16.64 -4.87
N ILE A 140 18.64 -16.40 -3.82
CA ILE A 140 19.06 -15.69 -2.61
C ILE A 140 19.21 -16.59 -1.37
N ALA A 141 18.76 -17.84 -1.42
CA ALA A 141 18.82 -18.78 -0.30
C ALA A 141 20.26 -18.95 0.21
N GLY A 142 20.47 -18.80 1.52
CA GLY A 142 21.76 -18.91 2.17
C GLY A 142 22.74 -17.74 1.91
N ARG A 143 22.34 -16.73 1.13
CA ARG A 143 23.16 -15.52 0.95
C ARG A 143 23.03 -14.59 2.15
N THR A 144 24.05 -13.78 2.35
CA THR A 144 24.12 -12.84 3.48
C THR A 144 24.08 -11.40 2.97
N TYR A 145 23.17 -10.59 3.52
CA TYR A 145 23.04 -9.17 3.26
C TYR A 145 22.90 -8.43 4.60
N ASP A 146 23.62 -7.36 4.80
CA ASP A 146 23.60 -6.56 6.05
C ASP A 146 23.79 -7.42 7.32
N GLY A 147 24.66 -8.45 7.22
CA GLY A 147 24.91 -9.40 8.31
C GLY A 147 23.82 -10.45 8.54
N ILE A 148 22.74 -10.43 7.76
CA ILE A 148 21.62 -11.38 7.85
C ILE A 148 21.77 -12.45 6.77
N THR A 149 21.89 -13.72 7.19
CA THR A 149 21.89 -14.87 6.27
C THR A 149 20.46 -15.35 6.06
N LEU A 150 19.97 -15.28 4.81
CA LEU A 150 18.61 -15.68 4.46
C LEU A 150 18.40 -17.18 4.63
N GLY A 151 17.44 -17.56 5.46
CA GLY A 151 17.16 -18.93 5.86
C GLY A 151 15.68 -19.21 6.04
N MET A 152 15.36 -20.43 6.49
CA MET A 152 14.00 -20.96 6.61
C MET A 152 13.14 -20.23 7.65
N GLN A 153 13.73 -19.43 8.53
CA GLN A 153 13.01 -18.61 9.52
C GLN A 153 12.36 -17.36 8.90
N HIS A 154 12.76 -16.96 7.69
CA HIS A 154 12.32 -15.74 7.05
C HIS A 154 11.09 -15.96 6.16
N ASN A 155 9.92 -15.87 6.75
CA ASN A 155 8.67 -15.86 5.99
C ASN A 155 8.50 -14.54 5.22
N MET A 156 7.70 -14.59 4.18
CA MET A 156 7.25 -13.43 3.45
C MET A 156 5.89 -12.98 3.96
N TYR A 157 5.76 -11.69 4.22
CA TYR A 157 4.50 -11.05 4.62
C TYR A 157 4.08 -10.09 3.53
N ARG A 158 2.78 -9.91 3.30
CA ARG A 158 2.29 -8.90 2.36
C ARG A 158 2.67 -7.50 2.83
N ALA A 159 3.13 -6.67 1.89
CA ALA A 159 3.58 -5.31 2.17
C ALA A 159 2.50 -4.25 1.83
N GLY A 160 1.22 -4.62 1.78
CA GLY A 160 0.12 -3.66 1.70
C GLY A 160 -0.05 -2.83 2.97
N VAL A 161 0.47 -3.36 4.08
CA VAL A 161 0.61 -2.67 5.37
C VAL A 161 2.03 -2.86 5.86
N VAL A 162 2.71 -1.78 6.27
CA VAL A 162 4.05 -1.83 6.86
C VAL A 162 4.10 -0.85 8.03
N GLY A 163 4.16 -1.38 9.25
CA GLY A 163 4.32 -0.58 10.47
C GLY A 163 5.76 -0.59 10.95
N ILE A 164 6.34 0.59 11.10
CA ILE A 164 7.72 0.78 11.55
C ILE A 164 7.72 1.52 12.89
N PRO A 165 8.15 0.90 13.99
CA PRO A 165 8.29 1.59 15.26
C PRO A 165 9.42 2.63 15.18
N HIS A 166 9.17 3.88 15.64
CA HIS A 166 10.09 5.00 15.48
C HIS A 166 11.50 4.70 16.02
N LYS A 167 11.60 4.05 17.19
CA LYS A 167 12.89 3.70 17.82
C LYS A 167 13.75 2.76 16.98
N LYS A 168 13.16 2.06 16.02
CA LYS A 168 13.81 1.07 15.15
C LYS A 168 13.84 1.51 13.68
N ALA A 169 13.26 2.66 13.35
CA ALA A 169 13.05 3.07 11.97
C ALA A 169 14.34 3.10 11.15
N THR A 170 15.40 3.74 11.66
CA THR A 170 16.68 3.82 10.95
C THR A 170 17.30 2.43 10.71
N GLU A 171 17.30 1.57 11.72
CA GLU A 171 17.88 0.24 11.63
C GLU A 171 17.10 -0.64 10.65
N VAL A 172 15.77 -0.70 10.78
CA VAL A 172 14.88 -1.49 9.90
C VAL A 172 14.99 -1.04 8.45
N LEU A 173 14.92 0.27 8.19
CA LEU A 173 14.88 0.79 6.82
C LEU A 173 16.23 0.67 6.12
N ASN A 174 17.36 0.88 6.83
CA ASN A 174 18.69 0.64 6.28
C ASN A 174 18.86 -0.85 5.92
N THR A 175 18.48 -1.75 6.82
CA THR A 175 18.51 -3.19 6.55
C THR A 175 17.61 -3.58 5.38
N ALA A 176 16.38 -3.04 5.30
CA ALA A 176 15.46 -3.32 4.18
C ALA A 176 16.04 -2.86 2.84
N LEU A 177 16.67 -1.68 2.79
CA LEU A 177 17.34 -1.18 1.58
C LEU A 177 18.54 -2.02 1.20
N ALA A 178 19.39 -2.41 2.17
CA ALA A 178 20.56 -3.24 1.91
C ALA A 178 20.16 -4.64 1.40
N LEU A 179 19.13 -5.26 1.97
CA LEU A 179 18.54 -6.51 1.50
C LEU A 179 17.99 -6.36 0.08
N CYS A 180 17.22 -5.29 -0.18
CA CYS A 180 16.62 -5.03 -1.48
C CYS A 180 17.70 -4.87 -2.56
N ASP A 181 18.67 -4.00 -2.34
CA ASP A 181 19.74 -3.70 -3.30
C ASP A 181 20.68 -4.91 -3.48
N GLY A 182 20.99 -5.64 -2.41
CA GLY A 182 21.80 -6.86 -2.46
C GLY A 182 21.15 -7.96 -3.27
N MET A 183 19.87 -8.26 -3.04
CA MET A 183 19.13 -9.27 -3.81
C MET A 183 19.02 -8.89 -5.29
N LEU A 184 18.84 -7.59 -5.60
CA LEU A 184 18.82 -7.09 -6.97
C LEU A 184 20.18 -7.24 -7.65
N THR A 185 21.27 -6.96 -6.93
CA THR A 185 22.66 -7.14 -7.40
C THR A 185 22.95 -8.59 -7.77
N ASP A 186 22.41 -9.51 -6.99
CA ASP A 186 22.55 -10.95 -7.21
C ASP A 186 21.62 -11.50 -8.33
N GLY A 187 20.86 -10.64 -8.98
CA GLY A 187 19.99 -11.00 -10.09
C GLY A 187 18.72 -11.74 -9.69
N ALA A 188 18.23 -11.55 -8.46
CA ALA A 188 16.98 -12.14 -8.00
C ALA A 188 15.78 -11.70 -8.86
N GLU A 189 14.80 -12.59 -9.03
CA GLU A 189 13.56 -12.28 -9.78
C GLU A 189 12.85 -11.06 -9.15
N ARG A 190 12.61 -10.02 -9.97
CA ARG A 190 12.13 -8.69 -9.54
C ARG A 190 10.61 -8.65 -9.33
N ILE A 191 10.08 -9.43 -8.42
CA ILE A 191 8.63 -9.50 -8.23
C ILE A 191 8.16 -9.02 -6.85
N VAL A 192 8.77 -9.49 -5.78
CA VAL A 192 8.37 -9.21 -4.39
C VAL A 192 9.60 -8.91 -3.52
N ILE A 193 10.65 -8.35 -4.13
CA ILE A 193 11.92 -8.11 -3.45
C ILE A 193 11.74 -7.11 -2.31
N GLU A 194 11.03 -5.97 -2.54
CA GLU A 194 10.82 -4.98 -1.49
C GLU A 194 9.96 -5.55 -0.35
N GLN A 195 8.95 -6.33 -0.69
CA GLN A 195 8.08 -7.00 0.28
C GLN A 195 8.89 -7.96 1.16
N TYR A 196 9.72 -8.80 0.54
CA TYR A 196 10.57 -9.75 1.28
C TYR A 196 11.65 -9.03 2.08
N SER A 197 12.25 -7.97 1.54
CA SER A 197 13.24 -7.14 2.25
C SER A 197 12.66 -6.53 3.53
N LEU A 198 11.45 -5.97 3.45
CA LEU A 198 10.74 -5.43 4.60
C LEU A 198 10.37 -6.52 5.61
N SER A 199 9.91 -7.68 5.13
CA SER A 199 9.59 -8.83 6.00
C SER A 199 10.80 -9.28 6.81
N VAL A 200 11.94 -9.47 6.16
CA VAL A 200 13.17 -9.90 6.81
C VAL A 200 13.71 -8.82 7.76
N ALA A 201 13.76 -7.57 7.31
CA ALA A 201 14.27 -6.47 8.12
C ALA A 201 13.45 -6.27 9.41
N LEU A 202 12.11 -6.29 9.31
CA LEU A 202 11.23 -6.18 10.47
C LEU A 202 11.36 -7.38 11.40
N TYR A 203 11.41 -8.60 10.86
CA TYR A 203 11.59 -9.81 11.65
C TYR A 203 12.88 -9.76 12.47
N GLU A 204 14.00 -9.39 11.87
CA GLU A 204 15.32 -9.40 12.50
C GLU A 204 15.58 -8.22 13.44
N ARG A 205 15.00 -7.02 13.14
CA ARG A 205 15.34 -5.79 13.86
C ARG A 205 14.29 -5.33 14.87
N ALA A 206 13.02 -5.67 14.67
CA ALA A 206 11.92 -5.16 15.49
C ALA A 206 10.99 -6.24 16.06
N GLY A 207 11.10 -7.48 15.55
CA GLY A 207 10.01 -8.44 15.72
C GLY A 207 8.81 -8.05 14.85
N LEU A 208 8.03 -9.03 14.36
CA LEU A 208 7.00 -8.81 13.36
C LEU A 208 5.67 -9.39 13.81
N LYS A 209 4.61 -8.58 13.76
CA LYS A 209 3.22 -8.97 14.02
C LYS A 209 2.36 -8.72 12.78
N GLU A 210 1.30 -9.51 12.60
CA GLU A 210 0.33 -9.37 11.52
C GLU A 210 -0.75 -8.32 11.87
N THR A 211 -1.23 -7.59 10.85
CA THR A 211 -2.31 -6.62 11.03
C THR A 211 -3.69 -7.19 10.76
N TYR A 212 -3.78 -8.40 10.21
CA TYR A 212 -5.04 -9.11 10.14
C TYR A 212 -5.47 -9.57 11.56
N PRO A 213 -6.71 -9.40 11.99
CA PRO A 213 -7.92 -8.99 11.25
C PRO A 213 -8.30 -7.50 11.41
N VAL A 214 -7.36 -6.59 11.57
CA VAL A 214 -7.64 -5.16 11.83
C VAL A 214 -7.76 -4.35 10.53
N ILE A 215 -6.90 -4.66 9.56
CA ILE A 215 -6.89 -4.03 8.23
C ILE A 215 -7.27 -5.07 7.17
N ALA A 216 -8.19 -4.70 6.30
CA ALA A 216 -8.50 -5.47 5.10
C ALA A 216 -7.71 -4.94 3.90
N HIS A 217 -7.08 -5.84 3.15
CA HIS A 217 -6.37 -5.53 1.92
C HIS A 217 -7.11 -6.16 0.72
N TYR A 218 -7.87 -5.34 -0.03
CA TYR A 218 -8.82 -5.80 -1.04
C TYR A 218 -8.25 -5.83 -2.48
N TRP A 219 -6.98 -6.14 -2.62
CA TRP A 219 -6.25 -6.19 -3.90
C TRP A 219 -6.94 -7.02 -5.01
N ALA A 220 -7.75 -8.00 -4.66
CA ALA A 220 -8.44 -8.88 -5.61
C ALA A 220 -9.83 -8.40 -6.03
N SER A 221 -10.38 -7.38 -5.36
CA SER A 221 -11.76 -6.91 -5.53
C SER A 221 -11.88 -5.39 -5.68
N LYS A 222 -10.84 -4.74 -6.18
CA LYS A 222 -10.71 -3.26 -6.30
C LYS A 222 -11.91 -2.60 -6.98
N ASP A 223 -12.47 -3.21 -8.02
CA ASP A 223 -13.57 -2.62 -8.82
C ASP A 223 -14.77 -2.21 -7.94
N TYR A 224 -15.12 -3.01 -6.92
CA TYR A 224 -16.24 -2.74 -6.01
C TYR A 224 -15.96 -1.52 -5.12
N TRP A 225 -14.74 -1.44 -4.59
CA TRP A 225 -14.30 -0.37 -3.71
C TRP A 225 -14.13 0.95 -4.45
N ILE A 226 -13.58 0.91 -5.68
CA ILE A 226 -13.47 2.08 -6.56
C ILE A 226 -14.86 2.66 -6.85
N GLN A 227 -15.84 1.81 -7.18
CA GLN A 227 -17.19 2.27 -7.45
C GLN A 227 -17.81 2.97 -6.22
N ALA A 228 -17.72 2.34 -5.04
CA ALA A 228 -18.24 2.92 -3.80
C ALA A 228 -17.54 4.25 -3.45
N GLY A 229 -16.22 4.33 -3.66
CA GLY A 229 -15.45 5.55 -3.44
C GLY A 229 -15.80 6.68 -4.40
N LEU A 230 -16.02 6.38 -5.68
CA LEU A 230 -16.47 7.37 -6.66
C LEU A 230 -17.85 7.91 -6.31
N GLU A 231 -18.77 7.05 -5.88
CA GLU A 231 -20.12 7.47 -5.47
C GLU A 231 -20.08 8.37 -4.23
N LEU A 232 -19.27 8.01 -3.22
CA LEU A 232 -19.08 8.85 -2.03
C LEU A 232 -18.46 10.21 -2.41
N MET A 233 -17.37 10.20 -3.16
CA MET A 233 -16.67 11.42 -3.59
C MET A 233 -17.58 12.34 -4.41
N ALA A 234 -18.38 11.77 -5.32
CA ALA A 234 -19.35 12.54 -6.09
C ALA A 234 -20.38 13.21 -5.19
N ARG A 235 -20.92 12.50 -4.19
CA ARG A 235 -21.88 13.10 -3.22
C ARG A 235 -21.22 14.24 -2.43
N VAL A 236 -20.03 14.03 -1.89
CA VAL A 236 -19.28 15.03 -1.12
C VAL A 236 -19.08 16.30 -1.97
N LEU A 237 -18.62 16.16 -3.20
CA LEU A 237 -18.37 17.29 -4.09
C LEU A 237 -19.67 18.00 -4.54
N LEU A 238 -20.71 17.25 -4.89
CA LEU A 238 -21.97 17.82 -5.36
C LEU A 238 -22.76 18.54 -4.26
N THR A 239 -22.62 18.12 -3.02
CA THR A 239 -23.29 18.76 -1.87
C THR A 239 -22.45 19.86 -1.23
N GLY A 240 -21.15 19.98 -1.58
CA GLY A 240 -20.23 20.88 -0.91
C GLY A 240 -20.07 20.51 0.58
N ALA A 241 -20.04 19.21 0.88
CA ALA A 241 -20.03 18.70 2.25
C ALA A 241 -18.81 19.18 3.04
N THR A 242 -19.04 19.55 4.30
CA THR A 242 -17.95 19.81 5.26
C THR A 242 -17.22 18.50 5.60
N PRO A 243 -16.01 18.57 6.21
CA PRO A 243 -15.28 17.37 6.64
C PRO A 243 -16.07 16.47 7.60
N GLU A 244 -16.91 17.04 8.44
CA GLU A 244 -17.77 16.31 9.38
C GLU A 244 -18.94 15.63 8.65
N GLU A 245 -19.49 16.28 7.62
CA GLU A 245 -20.54 15.71 6.77
C GLU A 245 -19.99 14.61 5.88
N GLU A 246 -18.81 14.80 5.32
CA GLU A 246 -18.06 13.79 4.58
C GLU A 246 -17.83 12.53 5.43
N MET A 247 -17.40 12.69 6.68
CA MET A 247 -17.21 11.57 7.59
C MET A 247 -18.52 10.84 7.89
N ARG A 248 -19.62 11.58 8.13
CA ARG A 248 -20.95 10.97 8.32
C ARG A 248 -21.41 10.19 7.07
N MET A 249 -21.14 10.72 5.87
CA MET A 249 -21.44 10.02 4.61
C MET A 249 -20.62 8.74 4.46
N TYR A 250 -19.34 8.76 4.86
CA TYR A 250 -18.48 7.58 4.88
C TYR A 250 -19.00 6.53 5.88
N GLU A 251 -19.35 6.93 7.09
CA GLU A 251 -19.89 6.05 8.14
C GLU A 251 -21.24 5.42 7.77
N ALA A 252 -22.00 6.08 6.92
CA ALA A 252 -23.25 5.55 6.38
C ALA A 252 -23.06 4.50 5.27
N LEU A 253 -21.82 4.27 4.79
CA LEU A 253 -21.55 3.20 3.83
C LEU A 253 -21.63 1.84 4.51
N ASP A 254 -22.42 0.94 3.94
CA ASP A 254 -22.42 -0.47 4.38
C ASP A 254 -21.21 -1.21 3.77
N LEU A 255 -20.08 -1.13 4.45
CA LEU A 255 -18.84 -1.78 4.02
C LEU A 255 -18.96 -3.32 3.97
N SER A 256 -19.96 -3.91 4.65
CA SER A 256 -20.20 -5.36 4.62
C SER A 256 -20.65 -5.87 3.25
N GLN A 257 -21.18 -4.98 2.40
CA GLN A 257 -21.55 -5.29 1.02
C GLN A 257 -20.37 -5.25 0.05
N LEU A 258 -19.20 -4.79 0.48
CA LEU A 258 -18.01 -4.67 -0.34
C LEU A 258 -17.08 -5.87 -0.11
N PRO A 259 -16.88 -6.75 -1.11
CA PRO A 259 -16.07 -7.94 -0.92
C PRO A 259 -14.59 -7.58 -0.76
N ILE A 260 -13.92 -8.18 0.22
CA ILE A 260 -12.46 -8.06 0.39
C ILE A 260 -11.75 -8.94 -0.67
N TYR A 261 -12.31 -10.10 -0.97
CA TYR A 261 -11.72 -11.03 -1.91
C TYR A 261 -12.78 -11.65 -2.83
N VAL A 262 -12.52 -11.61 -4.14
CA VAL A 262 -13.35 -12.27 -5.14
C VAL A 262 -12.49 -13.18 -6.00
N TYR A 263 -12.70 -14.48 -5.91
CA TYR A 263 -12.02 -15.42 -6.78
C TYR A 263 -12.59 -15.33 -8.21
N LYS A 264 -11.77 -14.85 -9.13
CA LYS A 264 -12.11 -14.84 -10.57
C LYS A 264 -11.26 -15.89 -11.28
N SER A 265 -11.88 -17.02 -11.68
CA SER A 265 -11.18 -18.05 -12.44
C SER A 265 -10.62 -17.49 -13.76
N ASN A 266 -9.48 -18.02 -14.21
CA ASN A 266 -8.90 -17.63 -15.51
C ASN A 266 -9.86 -17.88 -16.66
N THR A 267 -10.68 -18.93 -16.57
CA THR A 267 -11.72 -19.27 -17.55
C THR A 267 -12.80 -18.19 -17.62
N ALA A 268 -13.29 -17.70 -16.46
CA ALA A 268 -14.27 -16.62 -16.41
C ALA A 268 -13.73 -15.32 -17.02
N ARG A 269 -12.45 -14.98 -16.73
CA ARG A 269 -11.79 -13.80 -17.33
C ARG A 269 -11.67 -13.92 -18.84
N ARG A 270 -11.25 -15.10 -19.35
CA ARG A 270 -11.14 -15.37 -20.79
C ARG A 270 -12.49 -15.32 -21.47
N LEU A 271 -13.53 -15.88 -20.85
CA LEU A 271 -14.90 -15.86 -21.37
C LEU A 271 -15.43 -14.42 -21.46
N LYS A 272 -15.26 -13.60 -20.42
CA LYS A 272 -15.66 -12.18 -20.46
C LYS A 272 -14.96 -11.44 -21.59
N THR A 273 -13.66 -11.67 -21.78
CA THR A 273 -12.88 -11.05 -22.89
C THR A 273 -13.38 -11.53 -24.26
N LEU A 274 -13.69 -12.83 -24.39
CA LEU A 274 -14.20 -13.40 -25.62
C LEU A 274 -15.59 -12.83 -25.97
N VAL A 275 -16.50 -12.79 -25.00
CA VAL A 275 -17.85 -12.21 -25.16
C VAL A 275 -17.72 -10.73 -25.58
N GLY A 276 -16.90 -9.91 -24.93
CA GLY A 276 -16.70 -8.51 -25.32
C GLY A 276 -16.08 -8.33 -26.71
N ARG A 277 -15.34 -9.33 -27.23
CA ARG A 277 -14.84 -9.31 -28.62
C ARG A 277 -15.91 -9.72 -29.65
N MET A 278 -16.77 -10.69 -29.29
CA MET A 278 -17.80 -11.21 -30.17
C MET A 278 -19.03 -10.30 -30.26
N PHE A 279 -19.38 -9.65 -29.16
CA PHE A 279 -20.54 -8.75 -29.04
C PHE A 279 -20.03 -7.32 -28.79
N LYS A 280 -19.37 -6.78 -29.81
CA LYS A 280 -18.99 -5.36 -29.79
C LYS A 280 -20.24 -4.49 -29.90
N ASP A 281 -20.23 -3.36 -29.20
CA ASP A 281 -21.26 -2.35 -29.38
C ASP A 281 -21.32 -1.96 -30.86
N ARG A 282 -22.53 -1.92 -31.42
CA ARG A 282 -22.80 -1.50 -32.80
C ARG A 282 -23.41 -0.13 -32.76
N ASP A 283 -23.22 0.62 -33.84
CA ASP A 283 -23.83 1.95 -34.04
C ASP A 283 -23.47 2.98 -32.96
N VAL A 284 -22.23 2.94 -32.48
CA VAL A 284 -21.72 3.93 -31.53
C VAL A 284 -21.45 5.25 -32.28
N ARG A 285 -22.09 6.34 -31.84
CA ARG A 285 -21.87 7.69 -32.38
C ARG A 285 -21.07 8.51 -31.37
N TYR A 286 -20.02 9.16 -31.84
CA TYR A 286 -19.18 10.03 -31.05
C TYR A 286 -19.44 11.50 -31.40
N ILE A 287 -19.23 12.39 -30.41
CA ILE A 287 -19.23 13.84 -30.68
C ILE A 287 -18.03 14.12 -31.59
N GLN A 288 -18.33 14.69 -32.78
CA GLN A 288 -17.27 15.10 -33.69
C GLN A 288 -16.63 16.39 -33.16
N LYS A 289 -15.30 16.43 -33.07
CA LYS A 289 -14.60 17.69 -32.82
C LYS A 289 -14.86 18.61 -33.99
N ARG A 290 -15.44 19.80 -33.75
CA ARG A 290 -15.45 20.87 -34.74
C ARG A 290 -13.99 21.29 -34.93
N THR A 291 -13.46 21.10 -36.15
CA THR A 291 -12.17 21.64 -36.59
C THR A 291 -12.21 23.14 -36.69
#